data_b621c598ef72ed32e8c2750cbc0bbf69
#
_entry.id   b621c598ef72ed32e8c2750cbc0bbf69
#
_cell.length_a   1.000
_cell.length_b   1.000
_cell.length_c   1.000
_cell.angle_alpha   90.00
_cell.angle_beta   90.00
_cell.angle_gamma   90.00
#
_symmetry.space_group_name_H-M   'P 1'
#
loop_
_entity.id
_entity.type
_entity.pdbx_description
1 polymer ?
#
loop_
_entity_poly.entity_id
_entity_poly.type
_entity_poly.pdbx_seq_one_letter_code
_entity_poly.pdbx_strand_id
1 'polypeptide(L)'
;MAGVKKEIPMQLPFVTTVSFADRDGMTVHLQYGVAAPSEREARTELQRRLINQEIYNYSISEIRPATSSEAESLNLPAGSIILLN
;
A
#
# COMPACT_ATOMS: atom_id res chain seq x y z
N MET A 1 13.15 28.54 -20.82
CA MET A 1 13.44 28.09 -20.23
C MET A 1 13.13 26.98 -19.93
N ALA A 2 13.71 26.64 -20.07
CA ALA A 2 13.49 25.48 -20.00
C ALA A 2 12.70 25.11 -19.09
N GLY A 3 11.85 24.57 -19.47
CA GLY A 3 10.88 24.17 -18.70
C GLY A 3 11.32 23.45 -17.51
N VAL A 4 10.67 23.67 -16.50
CA VAL A 4 10.86 22.91 -15.33
C VAL A 4 10.57 21.47 -15.66
N LYS A 5 11.57 20.67 -15.53
CA LYS A 5 11.37 19.28 -15.66
C LYS A 5 10.51 18.82 -14.52
N LYS A 6 9.37 18.33 -14.82
CA LYS A 6 8.52 17.79 -13.80
C LYS A 6 9.11 16.46 -13.35
N GLU A 7 9.66 16.44 -12.18
CA GLU A 7 10.20 15.22 -11.64
C GLU A 7 9.09 14.34 -11.09
N ILE A 8 9.09 13.10 -11.51
CA ILE A 8 8.18 12.13 -10.95
C ILE A 8 8.84 11.57 -9.70
N PRO A 9 8.21 11.67 -8.53
CA PRO A 9 8.79 11.12 -7.31
C PRO A 9 9.11 9.64 -7.48
N MET A 10 10.22 9.23 -6.91
CA MET A 10 10.59 7.83 -6.92
C MET A 10 9.54 7.03 -6.15
N GLN A 11 9.05 5.98 -6.76
CA GLN A 11 8.09 5.10 -6.12
C GLN A 11 8.84 3.99 -5.42
N LEU A 12 8.51 3.79 -4.16
CA LEU A 12 9.10 2.74 -3.34
C LEU A 12 8.07 1.67 -3.08
N PRO A 13 8.46 0.40 -3.08
CA PRO A 13 7.53 -0.66 -2.70
C PRO A 13 7.43 -0.75 -1.18
N PHE A 14 6.21 -0.78 -0.68
CA PHE A 14 5.93 -0.97 0.74
C PHE A 14 5.10 -2.23 0.94
N VAL A 15 5.35 -2.92 2.04
CA VAL A 15 4.52 -4.05 2.47
C VAL A 15 3.70 -3.56 3.65
N THR A 16 2.41 -3.75 3.57
CA THR A 16 1.48 -3.29 4.59
C THR A 16 0.66 -4.45 5.12
N THR A 17 0.31 -4.39 6.40
CA THR A 17 -0.56 -5.38 7.02
C THR A 17 -1.76 -4.68 7.61
N VAL A 18 -2.95 -5.17 7.27
CA VAL A 18 -4.23 -4.59 7.68
C VAL A 18 -5.04 -5.66 8.39
N SER A 19 -5.71 -5.27 9.46
CA SER A 19 -6.62 -6.16 10.17
C SER A 19 -8.00 -5.52 10.24
N PHE A 20 -9.03 -6.32 10.12
CA PHE A 20 -10.40 -5.85 10.30
C PHE A 20 -11.29 -7.03 10.70
N ALA A 21 -12.46 -6.71 11.25
CA ALA A 21 -13.44 -7.73 11.62
C ALA A 21 -14.39 -7.93 10.45
N ASP A 22 -14.65 -9.19 10.11
CA ASP A 22 -15.64 -9.50 9.10
C ASP A 22 -17.05 -9.52 9.71
N ARG A 23 -18.04 -9.95 8.92
CA ARG A 23 -19.44 -9.96 9.35
C ARG A 23 -19.68 -10.88 10.56
N ASP A 24 -18.88 -11.91 10.67
CA ASP A 24 -19.02 -12.90 11.75
C ASP A 24 -18.22 -12.51 12.98
N GLY A 25 -17.57 -11.33 12.95
CA GLY A 25 -16.74 -10.89 14.05
C GLY A 25 -15.36 -11.50 14.06
N MET A 26 -15.01 -12.25 13.04
CA MET A 26 -13.68 -12.84 12.94
C MET A 26 -12.68 -11.82 12.45
N THR A 27 -11.49 -11.84 13.02
CA THR A 27 -10.43 -10.93 12.58
C THR A 27 -9.77 -11.48 11.32
N VAL A 28 -9.73 -10.64 10.30
CA VAL A 28 -9.10 -10.98 9.02
C VAL A 28 -7.83 -10.15 8.91
N HIS A 29 -6.75 -10.78 8.48
CA HIS A 29 -5.46 -10.12 8.23
C HIS A 29 -5.15 -10.18 6.75
N LEU A 30 -4.88 -9.02 6.15
CA LEU A 30 -4.53 -8.92 4.75
C LEU A 30 -3.21 -8.20 4.60
N GLN A 31 -2.43 -8.61 3.62
CA GLN A 31 -1.19 -7.92 3.25
C GLN A 31 -1.33 -7.33 1.86
N TYR A 32 -0.89 -6.10 1.71
CA TYR A 32 -0.89 -5.39 0.43
C TYR A 32 0.51 -4.90 0.12
N GLY A 33 0.87 -4.97 -1.17
CA GLY A 33 2.03 -4.27 -1.67
C GLY A 33 1.58 -2.95 -2.25
N VAL A 34 2.22 -1.86 -1.85
CA VAL A 34 1.87 -0.50 -2.27
C VAL A 34 3.10 0.21 -2.81
N ALA A 35 2.99 0.76 -4.02
CA ALA A 35 4.05 1.58 -4.57
C ALA A 35 3.71 3.05 -4.34
N ALA A 36 4.53 3.75 -3.57
CA ALA A 36 4.31 5.14 -3.21
C ALA A 36 5.64 5.83 -2.93
N PRO A 37 5.68 7.18 -3.01
CA PRO A 37 6.92 7.91 -2.75
C PRO A 37 7.37 7.86 -1.29
N SER A 38 6.44 7.64 -0.36
CA SER A 38 6.75 7.63 1.06
C SER A 38 5.77 6.74 1.81
N GLU A 39 6.11 6.41 3.04
CA GLU A 39 5.23 5.65 3.91
C GLU A 39 3.90 6.35 4.12
N ARG A 40 3.93 7.66 4.28
CA ARG A 40 2.72 8.45 4.48
C ARG A 40 1.77 8.33 3.29
N GLU A 41 2.30 8.41 2.08
CA GLU A 41 1.49 8.28 0.89
C GLU A 41 1.04 6.84 0.67
N ALA A 42 1.86 5.88 1.05
CA ALA A 42 1.46 4.48 1.01
C ALA A 42 0.24 4.25 1.90
N ARG A 43 0.26 4.83 3.10
CA ARG A 43 -0.88 4.75 4.02
C ARG A 43 -2.14 5.36 3.41
N THR A 44 -2.00 6.53 2.80
CA THR A 44 -3.13 7.21 2.17
C THR A 44 -3.73 6.39 1.04
N GLU A 45 -2.90 5.83 0.19
CA GLU A 45 -3.36 4.99 -0.92
C GLU A 45 -4.04 3.73 -0.42
N LEU A 46 -3.48 3.12 0.62
CA LEU A 46 -4.06 1.92 1.21
C LEU A 46 -5.44 2.22 1.81
N GLN A 47 -5.56 3.33 2.54
CA GLN A 47 -6.83 3.73 3.13
C GLN A 47 -7.90 3.95 2.05
N ARG A 48 -7.51 4.60 0.97
CA ARG A 48 -8.44 4.82 -0.14
C ARG A 48 -8.91 3.50 -0.74
N ARG A 49 -8.00 2.53 -0.89
CA ARG A 49 -8.34 1.22 -1.41
C ARG A 49 -9.32 0.48 -0.50
N LEU A 50 -9.08 0.53 0.81
CA LEU A 50 -9.95 -0.13 1.77
C LEU A 50 -11.35 0.46 1.76
N ILE A 51 -11.44 1.80 1.71
CA ILE A 51 -12.73 2.48 1.63
C ILE A 51 -13.48 2.10 0.36
N ASN A 52 -12.77 2.00 -0.76
CA ASN A 52 -13.38 1.58 -2.02
C ASN A 52 -13.92 0.15 -1.97
N GLN A 53 -13.35 -0.68 -1.10
CA GLN A 53 -13.82 -2.03 -0.88
C GLN A 53 -14.84 -2.12 0.25
N GLU A 54 -15.30 -0.97 0.74
CA GLU A 54 -16.27 -0.87 1.82
C GLU A 54 -15.77 -1.46 3.14
N ILE A 55 -14.47 -1.38 3.36
CA ILE A 55 -13.84 -1.79 4.61
C ILE A 55 -13.58 -0.52 5.41
N TYR A 56 -14.35 -0.29 6.47
CA TYR A 56 -14.27 0.95 7.25
C TYR A 56 -13.65 0.77 8.62
N ASN A 57 -13.80 -0.41 9.22
CA ASN A 57 -13.27 -0.70 10.55
C ASN A 57 -12.00 -1.51 10.44
N TYR A 58 -10.93 -0.84 10.08
CA TYR A 58 -9.64 -1.49 9.87
C TYR A 58 -8.57 -0.90 10.77
N SER A 59 -7.52 -1.67 11.00
CA SER A 59 -6.31 -1.20 11.65
C SER A 59 -5.14 -1.53 10.76
N ILE A 60 -4.30 -0.55 10.50
CA ILE A 60 -3.06 -0.78 9.75
C ILE A 60 -1.99 -1.07 10.80
N SER A 61 -1.60 -2.33 10.90
CA SER A 61 -0.66 -2.75 11.93
C SER A 61 0.79 -2.57 11.53
N GLU A 62 1.06 -2.54 10.23
CA GLU A 62 2.42 -2.39 9.75
C GLU A 62 2.46 -1.74 8.38
N ILE A 63 3.38 -0.81 8.20
CA ILE A 63 3.77 -0.31 6.88
C ILE A 63 5.28 -0.26 6.91
N ARG A 64 5.93 -1.01 6.06
CA ARG A 64 7.38 -1.04 6.01
C ARG A 64 7.87 -1.09 4.57
N PRO A 65 9.07 -0.59 4.29
CA PRO A 65 9.66 -0.76 2.97
C PRO A 65 9.83 -2.26 2.67
N ALA A 66 9.58 -2.64 1.44
CA ALA A 66 9.83 -4.01 1.01
C ALA A 66 11.33 -4.29 0.99
N THR A 67 11.70 -5.51 1.31
CA THR A 67 13.10 -5.94 1.16
C THR A 67 13.42 -6.04 -0.33
N SER A 68 14.71 -6.18 -0.67
CA SER A 68 15.11 -6.33 -2.06
C SER A 68 14.43 -7.51 -2.74
N SER A 69 14.35 -8.63 -2.02
CA SER A 69 13.67 -9.82 -2.54
C SER A 69 12.20 -9.59 -2.76
N GLU A 70 11.55 -8.93 -1.81
CA GLU A 70 10.13 -8.61 -1.92
C GLU A 70 9.87 -7.65 -3.08
N ALA A 71 10.72 -6.64 -3.22
CA ALA A 71 10.59 -5.67 -4.28
C ALA A 71 10.67 -6.32 -5.66
N GLU A 72 11.59 -7.26 -5.82
CA GLU A 72 11.73 -8.00 -7.07
C GLU A 72 10.49 -8.84 -7.37
N SER A 73 9.96 -9.51 -6.34
CA SER A 73 8.78 -10.34 -6.49
C SER A 73 7.52 -9.52 -6.77
N LEU A 74 7.40 -8.36 -6.15
CA LEU A 74 6.22 -7.52 -6.32
C LEU A 74 6.16 -6.85 -7.67
N ASN A 75 7.30 -6.36 -8.15
CA ASN A 75 7.38 -5.66 -9.43
C ASN A 75 6.22 -4.68 -9.65
N LEU A 76 6.02 -3.80 -8.67
CA LEU A 76 4.86 -2.91 -8.66
C LEU A 76 5.04 -1.72 -9.59
N PRO A 77 4.08 -1.46 -10.48
CA PRO A 77 4.05 -0.20 -11.21
C PRO A 77 3.80 0.96 -10.24
N ALA A 78 4.23 2.15 -10.65
CA ALA A 78 4.02 3.35 -9.83
C ALA A 78 2.55 3.53 -9.49
N GLY A 79 2.26 3.82 -8.23
CA GLY A 79 0.91 4.10 -7.78
C GLY A 79 0.01 2.88 -7.67
N SER A 80 0.53 1.68 -7.79
CA SER A 80 -0.29 0.48 -7.74
C SER A 80 -0.39 -0.10 -6.34
N ILE A 81 -1.47 -0.83 -6.10
CA ILE A 81 -1.69 -1.58 -4.86
C ILE A 81 -2.13 -2.98 -5.27
N ILE A 82 -1.49 -3.99 -4.71
CA ILE A 82 -1.90 -5.37 -4.95
C ILE A 82 -2.07 -6.11 -3.63
N LEU A 83 -3.02 -7.03 -3.63
CA LEU A 83 -3.23 -7.89 -2.48
C LEU A 83 -2.21 -9.03 -2.53
N LEU A 84 -1.45 -9.19 -1.46
CA LEU A 84 -0.42 -10.22 -1.39
C LEU A 84 -0.94 -11.49 -0.71
N ASN A 85 -1.84 -11.29 0.22
CA ASN A 85 -2.28 -12.43 1.03
C ASN A 85 -3.65 -12.13 1.65
#